data_9b5910d547f0423ebb241f707f2859b2
#
_entry.id   9b5910d547f0423ebb241f707f2859b2
#
_cell.length_a   1.000
_cell.length_b   1.000
_cell.length_c   1.000
_cell.angle_alpha   90.00
_cell.angle_beta   90.00
_cell.angle_gamma   90.00
#
_symmetry.space_group_name_H-M   'P 1'
#
loop_
_entity.id
_entity.type
_entity.pdbx_description
1 polymer ?
#
loop_
_entity_poly.entity_id
_entity_poly.type
_entity_poly.pdbx_seq_one_letter_code
_entity_poly.pdbx_strand_id
1 'polypeptide(L)'
;LSYSNDRITQPWLTTGEALHHVERIHQEEEAALSGQPASPAEDDLKPTNPKTAIGDRKVPLALCSPIAAAHWALAQFSGMCKYQAWNWRIAGVRSSTYVSAIKRHLDAYISGEELDPVDGSHHLGNIMACCAILLDAQAAGKLNDDRPPSVDCRGTYEFVEKQMVALREKYKHIEQKPYTIEDTIRPDATT
;
A
#
# COMPACT_ATOMS: atom_id res chain seq x y z
N LEU A 1 6.86 -7.92 41.10
CA LEU A 1 5.68 -7.73 40.26
C LEU A 1 5.99 -8.39 38.92
N SER A 2 5.52 -9.63 38.74
CA SER A 2 5.70 -10.40 37.53
C SER A 2 4.70 -9.87 36.49
N TYR A 3 5.18 -9.33 35.39
CA TYR A 3 4.37 -9.07 34.22
C TYR A 3 4.11 -10.40 33.53
N SER A 4 2.89 -10.88 33.59
CA SER A 4 2.44 -12.00 32.77
C SER A 4 2.44 -11.53 31.32
N ASN A 5 3.17 -12.25 30.50
CA ASN A 5 3.29 -12.04 29.07
C ASN A 5 2.09 -12.71 28.38
N ASP A 6 0.87 -12.24 28.68
CA ASP A 6 -0.30 -12.60 27.92
C ASP A 6 -0.17 -11.91 26.56
N ARG A 7 0.27 -12.68 25.58
CA ARG A 7 0.22 -12.32 24.17
C ARG A 7 -1.21 -11.91 23.87
N ILE A 8 -1.45 -10.62 23.80
CA ILE A 8 -2.61 -10.07 23.13
C ILE A 8 -2.49 -10.57 21.69
N THR A 9 -3.13 -11.69 21.40
CA THR A 9 -3.39 -12.12 20.03
C THR A 9 -4.24 -11.03 19.42
N GLN A 10 -3.60 -10.12 18.70
CA GLN A 10 -4.30 -9.11 17.91
C GLN A 10 -5.26 -9.85 16.97
N PRO A 11 -6.50 -9.45 16.83
CA PRO A 11 -7.41 -10.01 15.86
C PRO A 11 -7.13 -9.43 14.49
N TRP A 12 -5.95 -9.65 13.97
CA TRP A 12 -5.79 -9.77 12.53
C TRP A 12 -6.48 -11.09 12.24
N LEU A 13 -7.56 -10.99 11.47
CA LEU A 13 -8.38 -12.12 11.05
C LEU A 13 -7.51 -13.37 11.02
N THR A 14 -7.82 -14.36 11.85
CA THR A 14 -7.23 -15.68 11.68
C THR A 14 -7.38 -16.03 10.20
N THR A 15 -6.53 -16.85 9.65
CA THR A 15 -6.63 -17.22 8.21
C THR A 15 -8.06 -17.64 7.85
N GLY A 16 -8.82 -18.22 8.80
CA GLY A 16 -10.24 -18.54 8.66
C GLY A 16 -11.16 -17.31 8.58
N GLU A 17 -10.98 -16.33 9.44
CA GLU A 17 -11.80 -15.09 9.43
C GLU A 17 -11.52 -14.21 8.21
N ALA A 18 -10.26 -14.17 7.72
CA ALA A 18 -9.91 -13.53 6.47
C ALA A 18 -10.58 -14.23 5.28
N LEU A 19 -10.59 -15.57 5.26
CA LEU A 19 -11.28 -16.36 4.22
C LEU A 19 -12.80 -16.11 4.25
N HIS A 20 -13.44 -16.14 5.42
CA HIS A 20 -14.87 -15.83 5.53
C HIS A 20 -15.22 -14.39 5.15
N HIS A 21 -14.31 -13.44 5.41
CA HIS A 21 -14.52 -12.06 4.98
C HIS A 21 -14.43 -11.92 3.45
N VAL A 22 -13.47 -12.59 2.83
CA VAL A 22 -13.32 -12.64 1.36
C VAL A 22 -14.50 -13.37 0.72
N GLU A 23 -14.93 -14.50 1.26
CA GLU A 23 -16.11 -15.23 0.77
C GLU A 23 -17.39 -14.39 0.84
N ARG A 24 -17.58 -13.61 1.90
CA ARG A 24 -18.73 -12.70 2.01
C ARG A 24 -18.67 -11.58 0.98
N ILE A 25 -17.51 -10.96 0.74
CA ILE A 25 -17.32 -9.95 -0.30
C ILE A 25 -17.63 -10.56 -1.67
N HIS A 26 -17.13 -11.76 -1.97
CA HIS A 26 -17.44 -12.46 -3.22
C HIS A 26 -18.93 -12.73 -3.40
N GLN A 27 -19.64 -13.13 -2.33
CA GLN A 27 -21.10 -13.34 -2.40
C GLN A 27 -21.87 -12.04 -2.61
N GLU A 28 -21.44 -10.93 -1.99
CA GLU A 28 -22.03 -9.61 -2.17
C GLU A 28 -21.75 -9.07 -3.60
N GLU A 29 -20.56 -9.31 -4.14
CA GLU A 29 -20.19 -8.97 -5.53
C GLU A 29 -20.93 -9.83 -6.56
N GLU A 30 -21.05 -11.15 -6.36
CA GLU A 30 -21.86 -12.02 -7.21
C GLU A 30 -23.33 -11.63 -7.22
N ALA A 31 -23.89 -11.25 -6.06
CA ALA A 31 -25.26 -10.75 -5.97
C ALA A 31 -25.44 -9.41 -6.69
N ALA A 32 -24.44 -8.53 -6.66
CA ALA A 32 -24.45 -7.24 -7.37
C ALA A 32 -24.27 -7.42 -8.89
N LEU A 33 -23.50 -8.41 -9.32
CA LEU A 33 -23.24 -8.72 -10.74
C LEU A 33 -24.37 -9.51 -11.40
N SER A 34 -25.25 -10.18 -10.63
CA SER A 34 -26.39 -10.93 -11.16
C SER A 34 -27.42 -10.08 -11.92
N GLY A 35 -27.31 -8.74 -11.86
CA GLY A 35 -28.13 -7.78 -12.60
C GLY A 35 -27.45 -7.14 -13.81
N GLN A 36 -26.21 -7.50 -14.16
CA GLN A 36 -25.53 -6.94 -15.34
C GLN A 36 -25.80 -7.81 -16.59
N PRO A 37 -25.89 -7.16 -17.80
CA PRO A 37 -26.05 -7.93 -19.03
C PRO A 37 -24.85 -8.87 -19.22
N ALA A 38 -25.12 -10.09 -19.60
CA ALA A 38 -24.13 -11.15 -19.83
C ALA A 38 -22.93 -10.63 -20.63
N SER A 39 -21.76 -10.90 -20.12
CA SER A 39 -20.49 -10.77 -20.86
C SER A 39 -20.61 -11.43 -22.23
N PRO A 40 -19.96 -10.91 -23.31
CA PRO A 40 -20.05 -11.49 -24.63
C PRO A 40 -19.72 -12.99 -24.57
N ALA A 41 -20.53 -13.77 -25.31
CA ALA A 41 -20.59 -15.22 -25.23
C ALA A 41 -19.19 -15.88 -25.23
N GLU A 42 -19.03 -16.89 -24.36
CA GLU A 42 -17.84 -17.74 -24.20
C GLU A 42 -17.45 -18.53 -25.47
N ASP A 43 -18.25 -18.45 -26.55
CA ASP A 43 -18.13 -19.27 -27.75
C ASP A 43 -16.98 -18.89 -28.72
N ASP A 44 -16.33 -17.73 -28.51
CA ASP A 44 -15.22 -17.27 -29.37
C ASP A 44 -13.81 -17.45 -28.74
N LEU A 45 -13.73 -18.00 -27.56
CA LEU A 45 -12.44 -18.28 -26.93
C LEU A 45 -11.88 -19.60 -27.46
N LYS A 46 -10.73 -19.52 -28.17
CA LYS A 46 -9.94 -20.70 -28.53
C LYS A 46 -9.77 -21.60 -27.31
N PRO A 47 -9.84 -22.96 -27.45
CA PRO A 47 -9.69 -23.88 -26.34
C PRO A 47 -8.40 -23.51 -25.55
N THR A 48 -8.56 -23.11 -24.30
CA THR A 48 -7.45 -22.67 -23.46
C THR A 48 -6.58 -23.87 -23.08
N ASN A 49 -5.26 -23.67 -23.10
CA ASN A 49 -4.31 -24.67 -22.60
C ASN A 49 -4.70 -25.05 -21.16
N PRO A 50 -4.77 -26.34 -20.77
CA PRO A 50 -5.06 -26.77 -19.40
C PRO A 50 -4.20 -26.08 -18.33
N LYS A 51 -2.98 -25.66 -18.69
CA LYS A 51 -2.09 -24.88 -17.84
C LYS A 51 -2.66 -23.48 -17.49
N THR A 52 -3.44 -22.89 -18.39
CA THR A 52 -4.06 -21.57 -18.16
C THR A 52 -5.06 -21.64 -17.01
N ALA A 53 -5.95 -22.61 -17.01
CA ALA A 53 -6.96 -22.82 -15.96
C ALA A 53 -6.33 -23.06 -14.57
N ILE A 54 -5.12 -23.64 -14.52
CA ILE A 54 -4.35 -23.79 -13.28
C ILE A 54 -3.63 -22.48 -12.93
N GLY A 55 -3.13 -21.76 -13.94
CA GLY A 55 -2.41 -20.50 -13.79
C GLY A 55 -3.28 -19.39 -13.21
N ASP A 56 -4.52 -19.31 -13.65
CA ASP A 56 -5.48 -18.26 -13.27
C ASP A 56 -5.86 -18.30 -11.78
N ARG A 57 -5.61 -19.43 -11.11
CA ARG A 57 -5.81 -19.60 -9.66
C ARG A 57 -4.58 -19.25 -8.82
N LYS A 58 -3.48 -18.83 -9.45
CA LYS A 58 -2.23 -18.51 -8.77
C LYS A 58 -2.07 -16.98 -8.64
N VAL A 59 -1.16 -16.59 -7.74
CA VAL A 59 -0.82 -15.16 -7.57
C VAL A 59 -0.42 -14.55 -8.92
N PRO A 60 -1.12 -13.51 -9.40
CA PRO A 60 -0.91 -12.95 -10.74
C PRO A 60 0.28 -11.98 -10.74
N LEU A 61 1.49 -12.49 -10.57
CA LEU A 61 2.71 -11.68 -10.52
C LEU A 61 2.94 -10.83 -11.78
N ALA A 62 2.31 -11.21 -12.90
CA ALA A 62 2.35 -10.44 -14.15
C ALA A 62 1.69 -9.05 -14.04
N LEU A 63 0.83 -8.83 -13.03
CA LEU A 63 0.24 -7.51 -12.75
C LEU A 63 1.21 -6.57 -12.01
N CYS A 64 2.36 -7.07 -11.54
CA CYS A 64 3.36 -6.23 -10.89
C CYS A 64 4.10 -5.41 -11.94
N SER A 65 4.08 -4.08 -11.80
CA SER A 65 4.77 -3.17 -12.73
C SER A 65 6.28 -3.42 -12.74
N PRO A 66 6.90 -3.70 -13.89
CA PRO A 66 8.36 -3.85 -13.98
C PRO A 66 9.11 -2.55 -13.67
N ILE A 67 8.53 -1.39 -13.96
CA ILE A 67 9.12 -0.08 -13.62
C ILE A 67 9.15 0.09 -12.10
N ALA A 68 8.04 -0.16 -11.41
CA ALA A 68 7.99 -0.09 -9.96
C ALA A 68 8.96 -1.11 -9.31
N ALA A 69 9.05 -2.31 -9.85
CA ALA A 69 9.99 -3.34 -9.39
C ALA A 69 11.46 -2.91 -9.55
N ALA A 70 11.82 -2.20 -10.63
CA ALA A 70 13.17 -1.69 -10.83
C ALA A 70 13.56 -0.63 -9.77
N HIS A 71 12.66 0.34 -9.50
CA HIS A 71 12.90 1.35 -8.46
C HIS A 71 12.93 0.73 -7.05
N TRP A 72 12.05 -0.22 -6.78
CA TRP A 72 12.10 -1.01 -5.55
C TRP A 72 13.42 -1.75 -5.40
N ALA A 73 13.89 -2.44 -6.44
CA ALA A 73 15.16 -3.18 -6.42
C ALA A 73 16.35 -2.25 -6.15
N LEU A 74 16.38 -1.04 -6.75
CA LEU A 74 17.42 -0.06 -6.48
C LEU A 74 17.42 0.38 -5.01
N ALA A 75 16.25 0.66 -4.43
CA ALA A 75 16.13 1.01 -3.02
C ALA A 75 16.57 -0.13 -2.09
N GLN A 76 16.22 -1.38 -2.40
CA GLN A 76 16.70 -2.57 -1.69
C GLN A 76 18.21 -2.73 -1.80
N PHE A 77 18.78 -2.48 -2.99
CA PHE A 77 20.24 -2.54 -3.21
C PHE A 77 20.97 -1.47 -2.39
N SER A 78 20.45 -0.22 -2.36
CA SER A 78 20.99 0.85 -1.50
C SER A 78 20.97 0.43 -0.02
N GLY A 79 19.87 -0.14 0.45
CA GLY A 79 19.75 -0.69 1.80
C GLY A 79 20.73 -1.82 2.07
N MET A 80 20.94 -2.74 1.12
CA MET A 80 21.93 -3.81 1.22
C MET A 80 23.35 -3.26 1.38
N CYS A 81 23.73 -2.24 0.62
CA CYS A 81 25.04 -1.61 0.72
C CYS A 81 25.28 -0.97 2.11
N LYS A 82 24.24 -0.47 2.75
CA LYS A 82 24.31 0.19 4.07
C LYS A 82 24.26 -0.80 5.23
N TYR A 83 23.44 -1.85 5.12
CA TYR A 83 23.03 -2.67 6.27
C TYR A 83 23.20 -4.19 6.05
N GLN A 84 23.72 -4.63 4.93
CA GLN A 84 23.82 -6.01 4.46
C GLN A 84 22.46 -6.59 3.97
N ALA A 85 22.54 -7.51 3.01
CA ALA A 85 21.39 -8.19 2.47
C ALA A 85 20.65 -9.00 3.56
N TRP A 86 19.33 -8.89 3.58
CA TRP A 86 18.46 -9.67 4.47
C TRP A 86 18.67 -9.43 5.97
N ASN A 87 19.34 -8.34 6.37
CA ASN A 87 19.64 -8.02 7.75
C ASN A 87 18.36 -8.00 8.63
N TRP A 88 17.22 -7.58 8.09
CA TRP A 88 15.95 -7.53 8.81
C TRP A 88 15.41 -8.90 9.24
N ARG A 89 15.80 -9.99 8.53
CA ARG A 89 15.45 -11.36 8.90
C ARG A 89 16.28 -11.88 10.08
N ILE A 90 17.39 -11.22 10.39
CA ILE A 90 18.30 -11.60 11.50
C ILE A 90 18.10 -10.64 12.68
N ALA A 91 18.35 -9.36 12.47
CA ALA A 91 18.30 -8.33 13.52
C ALA A 91 16.87 -7.94 13.92
N GLY A 92 15.92 -8.12 13.01
CA GLY A 92 14.57 -7.63 13.18
C GLY A 92 14.42 -6.14 12.91
N VAL A 93 13.18 -5.67 12.88
CA VAL A 93 12.85 -4.26 12.59
C VAL A 93 11.73 -3.77 13.49
N ARG A 94 11.71 -2.46 13.75
CA ARG A 94 10.61 -1.77 14.42
C ARG A 94 9.63 -1.19 13.41
N SER A 95 8.32 -1.40 13.63
CA SER A 95 7.27 -0.83 12.79
C SER A 95 7.37 0.69 12.70
N SER A 96 7.49 1.39 13.84
CA SER A 96 7.54 2.86 13.90
C SER A 96 8.70 3.47 13.12
N THR A 97 9.85 2.81 13.08
CA THR A 97 11.04 3.27 12.34
C THR A 97 10.75 3.29 10.84
N TYR A 98 10.18 2.22 10.30
CA TYR A 98 9.88 2.10 8.88
C TYR A 98 8.69 2.97 8.47
N VAL A 99 7.64 3.04 9.30
CA VAL A 99 6.50 3.95 9.08
C VAL A 99 6.98 5.41 9.02
N SER A 100 7.89 5.80 9.91
CA SER A 100 8.47 7.15 9.88
C SER A 100 9.33 7.40 8.64
N ALA A 101 10.04 6.38 8.14
CA ALA A 101 10.79 6.48 6.89
C ALA A 101 9.85 6.63 5.68
N ILE A 102 8.81 5.80 5.61
CA ILE A 102 7.75 5.89 4.58
C ILE A 102 7.18 7.31 4.54
N LYS A 103 6.85 7.86 5.73
CA LYS A 103 6.27 9.20 5.80
C LYS A 103 7.23 10.27 5.31
N ARG A 104 8.51 10.24 5.68
CA ARG A 104 9.50 11.20 5.19
C ARG A 104 9.66 11.15 3.68
N HIS A 105 9.75 9.95 3.08
CA HIS A 105 9.84 9.81 1.63
C HIS A 105 8.57 10.26 0.92
N LEU A 106 7.39 10.04 1.55
CA LEU A 106 6.12 10.52 1.00
C LEU A 106 6.04 12.05 1.06
N ASP A 107 6.44 12.66 2.18
CA ASP A 107 6.44 14.11 2.34
C ASP A 107 7.42 14.78 1.33
N ALA A 108 8.61 14.21 1.10
CA ALA A 108 9.56 14.68 0.08
C ALA A 108 8.95 14.59 -1.34
N TYR A 109 8.36 13.44 -1.68
CA TYR A 109 7.71 13.25 -2.98
C TYR A 109 6.56 14.24 -3.21
N ILE A 110 5.70 14.47 -2.20
CA ILE A 110 4.60 15.46 -2.28
C ILE A 110 5.16 16.87 -2.46
N SER A 111 6.33 17.16 -1.90
CA SER A 111 7.01 18.45 -2.03
C SER A 111 7.73 18.63 -3.37
N GLY A 112 7.64 17.66 -4.29
CA GLY A 112 8.21 17.72 -5.64
C GLY A 112 9.63 17.15 -5.78
N GLU A 113 10.15 16.51 -4.73
CA GLU A 113 11.43 15.79 -4.79
C GLU A 113 11.16 14.34 -5.26
N GLU A 114 11.63 13.98 -6.44
CA GLU A 114 11.43 12.62 -6.96
C GLU A 114 12.48 11.65 -6.46
N LEU A 115 13.75 12.11 -6.43
CA LEU A 115 14.91 11.29 -6.09
C LEU A 115 15.50 11.72 -4.75
N ASP A 116 15.86 10.76 -3.92
CA ASP A 116 16.59 11.01 -2.69
C ASP A 116 17.99 11.57 -3.02
N PRO A 117 18.33 12.78 -2.54
CA PRO A 117 19.60 13.41 -2.86
C PRO A 117 20.83 12.67 -2.29
N VAL A 118 20.62 11.74 -1.35
CA VAL A 118 21.70 10.99 -0.72
C VAL A 118 22.20 9.84 -1.61
N ASP A 119 21.28 9.13 -2.27
CA ASP A 119 21.66 7.93 -3.04
C ASP A 119 21.02 7.84 -4.43
N GLY A 120 20.23 8.83 -4.83
CA GLY A 120 19.59 8.90 -6.14
C GLY A 120 18.44 7.90 -6.33
N SER A 121 18.02 7.20 -5.28
CA SER A 121 16.87 6.31 -5.38
C SER A 121 15.55 7.11 -5.38
N HIS A 122 14.57 6.63 -6.13
CA HIS A 122 13.26 7.26 -6.19
C HIS A 122 12.53 7.10 -4.85
N HIS A 123 11.94 8.19 -4.31
CA HIS A 123 11.24 8.15 -3.03
C HIS A 123 10.13 7.11 -2.97
N LEU A 124 9.35 6.91 -4.05
CA LEU A 124 8.36 5.84 -4.11
C LEU A 124 9.00 4.44 -4.06
N GLY A 125 10.21 4.28 -4.63
CA GLY A 125 10.99 3.05 -4.51
C GLY A 125 11.39 2.76 -3.06
N ASN A 126 11.81 3.79 -2.32
CA ASN A 126 12.13 3.69 -0.90
C ASN A 126 10.91 3.34 -0.04
N ILE A 127 9.74 3.90 -0.36
CA ILE A 127 8.46 3.55 0.29
C ILE A 127 8.16 2.07 0.07
N MET A 128 8.25 1.58 -1.18
CA MET A 128 8.03 0.17 -1.51
C MET A 128 9.00 -0.74 -0.78
N ALA A 129 10.28 -0.36 -0.68
CA ALA A 129 11.29 -1.11 0.06
C ALA A 129 10.95 -1.21 1.56
N CYS A 130 10.52 -0.11 2.18
CA CYS A 130 10.09 -0.10 3.57
C CYS A 130 8.86 -1.00 3.80
N CYS A 131 7.85 -0.92 2.93
CA CYS A 131 6.66 -1.76 3.01
C CYS A 131 7.02 -3.25 2.85
N ALA A 132 7.87 -3.59 1.87
CA ALA A 132 8.30 -4.96 1.64
C ALA A 132 9.07 -5.54 2.84
N ILE A 133 9.96 -4.75 3.45
CA ILE A 133 10.71 -5.17 4.63
C ILE A 133 9.78 -5.40 5.82
N LEU A 134 8.77 -4.55 6.05
CA LEU A 134 7.79 -4.75 7.11
C LEU A 134 7.00 -6.05 6.93
N LEU A 135 6.51 -6.31 5.71
CA LEU A 135 5.76 -7.54 5.38
C LEU A 135 6.64 -8.79 5.55
N ASP A 136 7.87 -8.74 5.04
CA ASP A 136 8.81 -9.86 5.10
C ASP A 136 9.27 -10.13 6.54
N ALA A 137 9.57 -9.08 7.32
CA ALA A 137 9.93 -9.20 8.73
C ALA A 137 8.77 -9.75 9.57
N GLN A 138 7.54 -9.38 9.26
CA GLN A 138 6.35 -9.96 9.90
C GLN A 138 6.25 -11.45 9.61
N ALA A 139 6.38 -11.87 8.34
CA ALA A 139 6.37 -13.27 7.94
C ALA A 139 7.51 -14.07 8.56
N ALA A 140 8.69 -13.46 8.72
CA ALA A 140 9.85 -14.06 9.36
C ALA A 140 9.82 -14.07 10.90
N GLY A 141 8.77 -13.51 11.53
CA GLY A 141 8.69 -13.37 12.99
C GLY A 141 9.73 -12.42 13.58
N LYS A 142 10.19 -11.45 12.80
CA LYS A 142 11.25 -10.49 13.14
C LYS A 142 10.74 -9.04 13.24
N LEU A 143 9.42 -8.84 13.13
CA LEU A 143 8.82 -7.52 13.32
C LEU A 143 8.63 -7.27 14.82
N ASN A 144 9.21 -6.16 15.30
CA ASN A 144 8.81 -5.56 16.56
C ASN A 144 7.68 -4.58 16.27
N ASP A 145 6.46 -4.99 16.57
CA ASP A 145 5.26 -4.18 16.35
C ASP A 145 5.06 -3.21 17.52
N ASP A 146 5.65 -2.05 17.39
CA ASP A 146 5.55 -0.93 18.32
C ASP A 146 4.55 0.15 17.87
N ARG A 147 3.57 -0.23 17.03
CA ARG A 147 2.47 0.66 16.66
C ARG A 147 1.63 1.01 17.89
N PRO A 148 1.01 2.22 17.93
CA PRO A 148 0.12 2.58 19.02
C PRO A 148 -1.06 1.62 19.13
N PRO A 149 -1.74 1.55 20.30
CA PRO A 149 -2.96 0.79 20.44
C PRO A 149 -3.97 1.13 19.34
N SER A 150 -4.62 0.10 18.82
CA SER A 150 -5.53 0.26 17.68
C SER A 150 -6.77 1.07 18.07
N VAL A 151 -7.17 1.97 17.17
CA VAL A 151 -8.43 2.72 17.24
C VAL A 151 -9.16 2.53 15.92
N ASP A 152 -10.45 2.26 15.95
CA ASP A 152 -11.25 2.22 14.74
C ASP A 152 -11.50 3.64 14.21
N CYS A 153 -10.83 3.97 13.11
CA CYS A 153 -10.95 5.28 12.46
C CYS A 153 -12.11 5.36 11.45
N ARG A 154 -12.79 4.27 11.13
CA ARG A 154 -13.81 4.21 10.06
C ARG A 154 -14.95 5.20 10.30
N GLY A 155 -15.52 5.21 11.48
CA GLY A 155 -16.58 6.15 11.82
C GLY A 155 -16.15 7.62 11.74
N THR A 156 -14.88 7.92 12.03
CA THR A 156 -14.32 9.27 11.86
C THR A 156 -14.21 9.65 10.38
N TYR A 157 -13.74 8.74 9.52
CA TYR A 157 -13.67 8.99 8.08
C TYR A 157 -15.06 9.21 7.48
N GLU A 158 -16.02 8.36 7.79
CA GLU A 158 -17.41 8.51 7.33
C GLU A 158 -18.03 9.85 7.76
N PHE A 159 -17.77 10.28 9.00
CA PHE A 159 -18.23 11.58 9.48
C PHE A 159 -17.59 12.72 8.68
N VAL A 160 -16.26 12.69 8.51
CA VAL A 160 -15.53 13.74 7.77
C VAL A 160 -16.00 13.81 6.31
N GLU A 161 -16.16 12.66 5.65
CA GLU A 161 -16.65 12.58 4.27
C GLU A 161 -18.04 13.21 4.11
N LYS A 162 -18.96 12.96 5.05
CA LYS A 162 -20.27 13.63 5.06
C LYS A 162 -20.15 15.15 5.20
N GLN A 163 -19.24 15.63 6.05
CA GLN A 163 -18.95 17.07 6.17
C GLN A 163 -18.38 17.65 4.87
N MET A 164 -17.46 16.91 4.20
CA MET A 164 -16.90 17.32 2.91
C MET A 164 -17.98 17.46 1.83
N VAL A 165 -18.96 16.56 1.76
CA VAL A 165 -20.09 16.65 0.85
C VAL A 165 -20.91 17.92 1.13
N ALA A 166 -21.24 18.19 2.39
CA ALA A 166 -21.98 19.38 2.80
C ALA A 166 -21.20 20.68 2.46
N LEU A 167 -19.89 20.70 2.65
CA LEU A 167 -19.05 21.85 2.29
C LEU A 167 -19.00 22.06 0.76
N ARG A 168 -18.88 21.01 -0.03
CA ARG A 168 -18.92 21.10 -1.50
C ARG A 168 -20.25 21.69 -1.97
N GLU A 169 -21.36 21.24 -1.43
CA GLU A 169 -22.67 21.80 -1.76
C GLU A 169 -22.79 23.28 -1.36
N LYS A 170 -22.34 23.62 -0.14
CA LYS A 170 -22.37 25.00 0.35
C LYS A 170 -21.56 25.96 -0.54
N TYR A 171 -20.43 25.52 -1.05
CA TYR A 171 -19.49 26.34 -1.81
C TYR A 171 -19.48 26.04 -3.32
N LYS A 172 -20.49 25.33 -3.84
CA LYS A 172 -20.56 24.95 -5.27
C LYS A 172 -20.59 26.14 -6.25
N HIS A 173 -20.92 27.34 -5.75
CA HIS A 173 -20.93 28.58 -6.53
C HIS A 173 -19.53 29.21 -6.66
N ILE A 174 -18.54 28.72 -5.93
CA ILE A 174 -17.15 29.18 -6.00
C ILE A 174 -16.41 28.26 -6.96
N GLU A 175 -15.88 28.82 -8.04
CA GLU A 175 -15.02 28.06 -8.96
C GLU A 175 -13.75 27.61 -8.21
N GLN A 176 -13.51 26.29 -8.23
CA GLN A 176 -12.34 25.68 -7.60
C GLN A 176 -11.25 25.51 -8.68
N LYS A 177 -10.19 26.26 -8.59
CA LYS A 177 -8.99 26.04 -9.38
C LYS A 177 -7.97 25.24 -8.55
N PRO A 178 -7.70 23.96 -8.88
CA PRO A 178 -6.63 23.24 -8.20
C PRO A 178 -5.28 23.81 -8.62
N TYR A 179 -4.44 24.11 -7.63
CA TYR A 179 -3.05 24.38 -7.86
C TYR A 179 -2.25 23.09 -7.81
N THR A 180 -1.28 22.95 -8.72
CA THR A 180 -0.44 21.76 -8.86
C THR A 180 1.04 22.12 -8.72
N ILE A 181 1.92 21.14 -8.82
CA ILE A 181 3.36 21.37 -8.82
C ILE A 181 3.81 22.29 -9.99
N GLU A 182 3.02 22.34 -11.06
CA GLU A 182 3.28 23.23 -12.23
C GLU A 182 3.09 24.71 -11.88
N ASP A 183 2.27 25.02 -10.88
CA ASP A 183 2.04 26.38 -10.37
C ASP A 183 3.15 26.84 -9.40
N THR A 184 4.15 26.00 -9.14
CA THR A 184 5.26 26.35 -8.25
C THR A 184 6.04 27.52 -8.81
N ILE A 185 6.09 28.63 -8.09
CA ILE A 185 6.96 29.77 -8.42
C ILE A 185 8.41 29.28 -8.27
N ARG A 186 9.06 28.96 -9.40
CA ARG A 186 10.50 28.76 -9.39
C ARG A 186 11.12 30.15 -9.12
N PRO A 187 11.93 30.34 -8.06
CA PRO A 187 12.71 31.54 -7.95
C PRO A 187 13.51 31.68 -9.26
N ASP A 188 13.28 32.77 -9.95
CA ASP A 188 13.86 33.01 -11.28
C ASP A 188 15.33 32.62 -11.28
N ALA A 189 15.70 31.82 -12.27
CA ALA A 189 17.08 31.61 -12.67
C ALA A 189 17.61 32.94 -13.29
N THR A 190 17.55 34.01 -12.50
CA THR A 190 18.12 35.29 -12.84
C THR A 190 19.40 35.47 -12.05
N THR A 191 20.45 35.10 -12.63
CA THR A 191 21.76 35.70 -12.91
C THR A 191 22.84 34.68 -12.99
#